data_9805d73dac569592ac089c180f8f797a
#
_entry.id   9805d73dac569592ac089c180f8f797a
#
_cell.length_a   1.000
_cell.length_b   1.000
_cell.length_c   1.000
_cell.angle_alpha   90.00
_cell.angle_beta   90.00
_cell.angle_gamma   90.00
#
_symmetry.space_group_name_H-M   'P 1'
#
loop_
_entity.id
_entity.type
_entity.pdbx_description
1 polymer ?
#
loop_
_entity_poly.entity_id
_entity_poly.type
_entity_poly.pdbx_seq_one_letter_code
_entity_poly.pdbx_strand_id
1 'polypeptide(L)'
;MAAPRRALSVTDLSDDDRRQLAAVVRRADELATARDVDGYLALTTEDMVLDGAQGEASGHDAVRAAVTRIWAAEPSGTLHLTSGITVTPDDVEGASAHSTLSLARGTPAHPEVWAVASITQLLRPTSQGWLIARRTVGEGPAGAGQ
;
A
#
# COMPACT_ATOMS: atom_id res chain seq x y z
N MET A 1 18.08 0.48 -32.11
CA MET A 1 17.85 0.80 -31.39
C MET A 1 17.11 0.16 -30.42
N ALA A 2 17.40 -0.32 -29.56
CA ALA A 2 16.81 -1.11 -28.56
C ALA A 2 16.08 -0.33 -27.49
N ALA A 3 16.48 0.87 -27.33
CA ALA A 3 15.96 1.67 -26.22
C ALA A 3 14.45 1.89 -26.22
N PRO A 4 13.82 2.14 -27.35
CA PRO A 4 12.40 2.44 -27.33
C PRO A 4 11.54 1.32 -26.79
N ARG A 5 11.97 0.11 -27.04
CA ARG A 5 11.21 -1.01 -26.64
C ARG A 5 11.09 -1.13 -25.15
N ARG A 6 12.17 -0.87 -24.46
CA ARG A 6 12.17 -0.96 -23.06
C ARG A 6 11.30 0.11 -22.41
N ALA A 7 11.33 1.28 -22.97
CA ALA A 7 10.51 2.36 -22.46
C ALA A 7 9.03 2.00 -22.54
N LEU A 8 8.64 1.32 -23.63
CA LEU A 8 7.24 0.96 -23.80
C LEU A 8 6.77 -0.01 -22.74
N SER A 9 7.61 -0.97 -22.35
CA SER A 9 7.17 -1.94 -21.36
C SER A 9 6.98 -1.32 -19.99
N VAL A 10 7.67 -0.21 -19.68
CA VAL A 10 7.51 0.47 -18.41
C VAL A 10 6.20 1.24 -18.37
N THR A 11 5.78 1.79 -19.51
CA THR A 11 4.61 2.65 -19.52
C THR A 11 3.29 1.89 -19.63
N ASP A 12 3.36 0.59 -19.91
CA ASP A 12 2.14 -0.19 -20.11
C ASP A 12 1.93 -1.21 -19.01
N LEU A 13 0.81 -1.09 -18.32
CA LEU A 13 0.36 -2.12 -17.39
C LEU A 13 -0.80 -2.86 -18.05
N SER A 14 -0.72 -4.18 -18.07
CA SER A 14 -1.80 -4.99 -18.61
C SER A 14 -2.99 -4.97 -17.67
N ASP A 15 -4.13 -5.41 -18.16
CA ASP A 15 -5.30 -5.57 -17.30
C ASP A 15 -5.01 -6.53 -16.16
N ASP A 16 -4.24 -7.58 -16.45
CA ASP A 16 -3.87 -8.53 -15.41
C ASP A 16 -2.97 -7.89 -14.35
N ASP A 17 -1.99 -7.09 -14.79
CA ASP A 17 -1.16 -6.34 -13.86
C ASP A 17 -2.00 -5.45 -12.96
N ARG A 18 -2.98 -4.75 -13.55
CA ARG A 18 -3.83 -3.85 -12.77
C ARG A 18 -4.65 -4.61 -11.73
N ARG A 19 -5.17 -5.79 -12.11
CA ARG A 19 -5.90 -6.62 -11.15
C ARG A 19 -5.00 -7.10 -10.02
N GLN A 20 -3.79 -7.55 -10.36
CA GLN A 20 -2.84 -8.02 -9.36
C GLN A 20 -2.43 -6.90 -8.41
N LEU A 21 -2.17 -5.71 -8.95
CA LEU A 21 -1.77 -4.57 -8.14
C LEU A 21 -2.88 -4.16 -7.18
N ALA A 22 -4.12 -4.10 -7.66
CA ALA A 22 -5.25 -3.78 -6.79
C ALA A 22 -5.41 -4.85 -5.70
N ALA A 23 -5.18 -6.10 -6.03
CA ALA A 23 -5.28 -7.18 -5.05
C ALA A 23 -4.24 -7.05 -3.95
N VAL A 24 -3.00 -6.67 -4.31
CA VAL A 24 -1.94 -6.45 -3.32
C VAL A 24 -2.32 -5.30 -2.39
N VAL A 25 -2.82 -4.20 -2.95
CA VAL A 25 -3.22 -3.04 -2.15
C VAL A 25 -4.31 -3.44 -1.14
N ARG A 26 -5.34 -4.16 -1.59
CA ARG A 26 -6.40 -4.59 -0.69
C ARG A 26 -5.91 -5.59 0.35
N ARG A 27 -5.06 -6.52 -0.09
CA ARG A 27 -4.55 -7.55 0.82
C ARG A 27 -3.74 -6.93 1.95
N ALA A 28 -2.94 -5.91 1.66
CA ALA A 28 -2.15 -5.24 2.68
C ALA A 28 -3.05 -4.66 3.78
N ASP A 29 -4.15 -4.03 3.39
CA ASP A 29 -5.07 -3.45 4.37
C ASP A 29 -5.83 -4.52 5.14
N GLU A 30 -6.17 -5.65 4.49
CA GLU A 30 -6.78 -6.78 5.17
C GLU A 30 -5.84 -7.36 6.24
N LEU A 31 -4.56 -7.44 5.92
CA LEU A 31 -3.57 -7.94 6.88
C LEU A 31 -3.38 -6.98 8.05
N ALA A 32 -3.48 -5.68 7.79
CA ALA A 32 -3.46 -4.69 8.86
C ALA A 32 -4.65 -4.84 9.78
N THR A 33 -5.83 -5.09 9.22
CA THR A 33 -7.02 -5.37 10.02
C THR A 33 -6.81 -6.61 10.89
N ALA A 34 -6.17 -7.64 10.33
CA ALA A 34 -5.91 -8.88 11.06
C ALA A 34 -4.71 -8.78 12.00
N ARG A 35 -3.97 -7.67 11.96
CA ARG A 35 -2.73 -7.48 12.73
C ARG A 35 -1.69 -8.53 12.40
N ASP A 36 -1.66 -8.97 11.15
CA ASP A 36 -0.72 -10.00 10.68
C ASP A 36 0.53 -9.34 10.11
N VAL A 37 1.50 -9.08 10.98
CA VAL A 37 2.73 -8.38 10.59
C VAL A 37 3.54 -9.20 9.60
N ASP A 38 3.68 -10.50 9.85
CA ASP A 38 4.46 -11.35 8.96
C ASP A 38 3.83 -11.42 7.57
N GLY A 39 2.49 -11.56 7.51
CA GLY A 39 1.78 -11.56 6.23
C GLY A 39 1.97 -10.23 5.50
N TYR A 40 1.90 -9.13 6.22
CA TYR A 40 2.12 -7.82 5.63
C TYR A 40 3.52 -7.70 5.03
N LEU A 41 4.56 -8.08 5.79
CA LEU A 41 5.93 -7.99 5.29
C LEU A 41 6.17 -8.89 4.09
N ALA A 42 5.44 -10.01 3.99
CA ALA A 42 5.56 -10.89 2.83
C ALA A 42 5.08 -10.24 1.54
N LEU A 43 4.30 -9.15 1.62
CA LEU A 43 3.87 -8.38 0.45
C LEU A 43 4.83 -7.25 0.10
N THR A 44 5.95 -7.13 0.81
CA THR A 44 6.86 -5.99 0.64
C THR A 44 8.23 -6.47 0.20
N THR A 45 8.97 -5.57 -0.45
CA THR A 45 10.37 -5.85 -0.78
C THR A 45 11.21 -5.76 0.48
N GLU A 46 12.40 -6.37 0.45
CA GLU A 46 13.29 -6.36 1.61
C GLU A 46 13.74 -4.94 1.97
N ASP A 47 13.84 -4.08 0.99
CA ASP A 47 14.26 -2.69 1.18
C ASP A 47 13.08 -1.72 1.28
N MET A 48 11.89 -2.23 1.57
CA MET A 48 10.68 -1.42 1.63
C MET A 48 10.84 -0.23 2.57
N VAL A 49 10.26 0.90 2.18
CA VAL A 49 10.22 2.11 2.99
C VAL A 49 8.78 2.43 3.36
N LEU A 50 8.53 2.59 4.64
CA LEU A 50 7.26 3.08 5.15
C LEU A 50 7.44 4.53 5.58
N ASP A 51 6.70 5.44 4.94
CA ASP A 51 6.84 6.87 5.16
C ASP A 51 5.50 7.42 5.64
N GLY A 52 5.43 7.87 6.86
CA GLY A 52 4.20 8.38 7.44
C GLY A 52 4.45 9.54 8.39
N ALA A 53 3.43 9.88 9.16
CA ALA A 53 3.49 11.02 10.07
C ALA A 53 4.58 10.90 11.11
N GLN A 54 5.01 9.68 11.42
CA GLN A 54 6.03 9.44 12.43
C GLN A 54 7.44 9.30 11.84
N GLY A 55 7.60 9.60 10.55
CA GLY A 55 8.88 9.51 9.87
C GLY A 55 8.99 8.29 8.98
N GLU A 56 10.21 7.96 8.58
CA GLU A 56 10.46 6.85 7.67
C GLU A 56 11.06 5.67 8.40
N ALA A 57 10.62 4.47 7.98
CA ALA A 57 11.24 3.22 8.41
C ALA A 57 11.67 2.47 7.14
N SER A 58 12.91 2.04 7.08
CA SER A 58 13.46 1.37 5.90
C SER A 58 13.91 -0.04 6.25
N GLY A 59 13.52 -1.01 5.41
CA GLY A 59 13.87 -2.41 5.59
C GLY A 59 12.92 -3.13 6.49
N HIS A 60 12.91 -4.48 6.38
CA HIS A 60 11.91 -5.28 7.08
C HIS A 60 11.95 -5.14 8.59
N ASP A 61 13.14 -5.06 9.20
CA ASP A 61 13.21 -4.95 10.66
C ASP A 61 12.60 -3.63 11.16
N ALA A 62 12.95 -2.52 10.50
CA ALA A 62 12.43 -1.21 10.89
C ALA A 62 10.94 -1.10 10.59
N VAL A 63 10.50 -1.64 9.44
CA VAL A 63 9.08 -1.61 9.08
C VAL A 63 8.27 -2.47 10.04
N ARG A 64 8.79 -3.64 10.42
CA ARG A 64 8.12 -4.49 11.41
C ARG A 64 7.89 -3.73 12.71
N ALA A 65 8.93 -3.07 13.21
CA ALA A 65 8.80 -2.31 14.44
C ALA A 65 7.79 -1.19 14.30
N ALA A 66 7.80 -0.50 13.16
CA ALA A 66 6.90 0.62 12.93
C ALA A 66 5.44 0.17 12.85
N VAL A 67 5.14 -0.86 12.05
CA VAL A 67 3.74 -1.29 11.93
C VAL A 67 3.23 -1.91 13.22
N THR A 68 4.09 -2.61 13.95
CA THR A 68 3.70 -3.17 15.24
C THR A 68 3.28 -2.05 16.19
N ARG A 69 4.07 -0.97 16.23
CA ARG A 69 3.77 0.17 17.11
C ARG A 69 2.52 0.90 16.65
N ILE A 70 2.40 1.15 15.34
CA ILE A 70 1.27 1.90 14.78
C ILE A 70 -0.03 1.14 15.04
N TRP A 71 -0.05 -0.15 14.72
CA TRP A 71 -1.28 -0.94 14.87
C TRP A 71 -1.64 -1.12 16.35
N ALA A 72 -0.64 -1.23 17.23
CA ALA A 72 -0.91 -1.36 18.65
C ALA A 72 -1.52 -0.08 19.25
N ALA A 73 -1.25 1.07 18.64
CA ALA A 73 -1.80 2.33 19.11
C ALA A 73 -3.24 2.56 18.65
N GLU A 74 -3.72 1.78 17.69
CA GLU A 74 -5.11 1.90 17.22
C GLU A 74 -6.07 1.26 18.22
N PRO A 75 -7.32 1.74 18.27
CA PRO A 75 -8.32 1.05 19.09
C PRO A 75 -8.46 -0.40 18.66
N SER A 76 -8.72 -1.27 19.64
CA SER A 76 -8.90 -2.69 19.38
C SER A 76 -10.03 -2.90 18.38
N GLY A 77 -9.81 -3.77 17.39
CA GLY A 77 -10.82 -4.07 16.39
C GLY A 77 -10.92 -3.06 15.26
N THR A 78 -9.93 -2.16 15.14
CA THR A 78 -9.94 -1.20 14.03
C THR A 78 -9.89 -1.92 12.70
N LEU A 79 -10.80 -1.53 11.80
CA LEU A 79 -10.86 -2.01 10.44
C LEU A 79 -10.07 -1.08 9.54
N HIS A 80 -9.30 -1.67 8.61
CA HIS A 80 -8.59 -0.92 7.58
C HIS A 80 -9.32 -1.18 6.27
N LEU A 81 -10.07 -0.18 5.78
CA LEU A 81 -10.93 -0.33 4.61
C LEU A 81 -10.33 0.43 3.44
N THR A 82 -10.17 -0.26 2.32
CA THR A 82 -9.57 0.29 1.10
C THR A 82 -10.65 0.77 0.15
N SER A 83 -10.45 1.93 -0.47
CA SER A 83 -11.33 2.40 -1.53
C SER A 83 -10.55 3.25 -2.52
N GLY A 84 -11.16 3.46 -3.69
CA GLY A 84 -10.64 4.40 -4.68
C GLY A 84 -9.27 4.05 -5.24
N ILE A 85 -9.01 2.77 -5.50
CA ILE A 85 -7.70 2.35 -6.00
C ILE A 85 -7.53 2.79 -7.45
N THR A 86 -6.44 3.53 -7.72
CA THR A 86 -6.01 3.83 -9.09
C THR A 86 -4.56 3.41 -9.24
N VAL A 87 -4.22 2.88 -10.42
CA VAL A 87 -2.90 2.32 -10.67
C VAL A 87 -2.34 2.94 -11.94
N THR A 88 -1.09 3.38 -11.88
CA THR A 88 -0.40 3.96 -13.04
C THR A 88 1.00 3.38 -13.14
N PRO A 89 1.60 3.39 -14.33
CA PRO A 89 3.01 2.98 -14.45
C PRO A 89 3.92 3.92 -13.69
N ASP A 90 5.03 3.38 -13.18
CA ASP A 90 6.06 4.16 -12.52
C ASP A 90 7.42 3.80 -13.11
N ASP A 91 8.21 4.81 -13.46
CA ASP A 91 9.47 4.59 -14.18
C ASP A 91 10.54 3.91 -13.31
N VAL A 92 10.49 4.11 -12.01
CA VAL A 92 11.54 3.62 -11.12
C VAL A 92 11.21 2.23 -10.60
N GLU A 93 10.01 2.05 -10.05
CA GLU A 93 9.66 0.78 -9.43
C GLU A 93 8.84 -0.14 -10.33
N GLY A 94 8.01 0.41 -11.17
CA GLY A 94 7.15 -0.34 -12.09
C GLY A 94 5.72 0.14 -12.05
N ALA A 95 5.14 0.32 -10.88
CA ALA A 95 3.77 0.80 -10.75
C ALA A 95 3.61 1.67 -9.52
N SER A 96 2.66 2.59 -9.60
CA SER A 96 2.24 3.43 -8.48
C SER A 96 0.76 3.20 -8.27
N ALA A 97 0.35 2.99 -7.03
CA ALA A 97 -1.05 2.80 -6.67
C ALA A 97 -1.45 3.87 -5.66
N HIS A 98 -2.60 4.47 -5.90
CA HIS A 98 -3.19 5.45 -4.97
C HIS A 98 -4.50 4.90 -4.47
N SER A 99 -4.78 5.10 -3.19
CA SER A 99 -6.03 4.64 -2.60
C SER A 99 -6.37 5.49 -1.39
N THR A 100 -7.60 5.34 -0.90
CA THR A 100 -8.04 5.93 0.34
C THR A 100 -8.15 4.80 1.36
N LEU A 101 -7.57 5.03 2.53
CA LEU A 101 -7.68 4.12 3.66
C LEU A 101 -8.62 4.74 4.68
N SER A 102 -9.68 4.02 5.03
CA SER A 102 -10.59 4.44 6.09
C SER A 102 -10.35 3.55 7.30
N LEU A 103 -10.11 4.18 8.44
CA LEU A 103 -10.01 3.46 9.71
C LEU A 103 -11.39 3.52 10.38
N ALA A 104 -11.92 2.38 10.76
CA ALA A 104 -13.28 2.29 11.23
C ALA A 104 -13.43 1.29 12.36
N ARG A 105 -14.54 1.40 13.06
CA ARG A 105 -14.98 0.38 14.01
C ARG A 105 -16.26 -0.25 13.46
N GLY A 106 -16.71 -1.34 14.09
CA GLY A 106 -17.92 -2.03 13.66
C GLY A 106 -17.61 -3.20 12.77
N THR A 107 -18.39 -3.36 11.72
CA THR A 107 -18.18 -4.44 10.76
C THR A 107 -18.00 -3.86 9.38
N PRO A 108 -17.41 -4.64 8.43
CA PRO A 108 -17.25 -4.12 7.07
C PRO A 108 -18.58 -3.72 6.41
N ALA A 109 -19.69 -4.38 6.79
CA ALA A 109 -20.99 -4.03 6.24
C ALA A 109 -21.58 -2.77 6.87
N HIS A 110 -21.22 -2.47 8.13
CA HIS A 110 -21.73 -1.30 8.85
C HIS A 110 -20.58 -0.62 9.59
N PRO A 111 -19.62 -0.02 8.82
CA PRO A 111 -18.48 0.61 9.45
C PRO A 111 -18.82 1.99 9.98
N GLU A 112 -18.14 2.34 11.06
CA GLU A 112 -18.19 3.71 11.59
C GLU A 112 -16.78 4.27 11.44
N VAL A 113 -16.57 5.11 10.42
CA VAL A 113 -15.26 5.64 10.09
C VAL A 113 -14.88 6.74 11.07
N TRP A 114 -13.65 6.66 11.60
CA TRP A 114 -13.16 7.67 12.52
C TRP A 114 -11.88 8.36 12.03
N ALA A 115 -11.26 7.87 10.96
CA ALA A 115 -10.11 8.54 10.35
C ALA A 115 -10.00 8.11 8.90
N VAL A 116 -9.45 9.00 8.06
CA VAL A 116 -9.24 8.74 6.65
C VAL A 116 -7.83 9.19 6.27
N ALA A 117 -7.15 8.40 5.46
CA ALA A 117 -5.81 8.72 5.00
C ALA A 117 -5.69 8.45 3.50
N SER A 118 -4.83 9.22 2.82
CA SER A 118 -4.48 8.93 1.44
C SER A 118 -3.23 8.07 1.44
N ILE A 119 -3.21 7.05 0.59
CA ILE A 119 -2.11 6.10 0.51
C ILE A 119 -1.55 6.12 -0.89
N THR A 120 -0.23 6.29 -1.00
CA THR A 120 0.48 6.13 -2.25
C THR A 120 1.48 5.00 -2.06
N GLN A 121 1.47 4.03 -2.96
CA GLN A 121 2.39 2.91 -2.88
C GLN A 121 3.10 2.74 -4.20
N LEU A 122 4.41 2.49 -4.13
CA LEU A 122 5.20 2.09 -5.29
C LEU A 122 5.40 0.59 -5.20
N LEU A 123 5.12 -0.11 -6.29
CA LEU A 123 5.19 -1.56 -6.32
C LEU A 123 6.18 -2.00 -7.40
N ARG A 124 6.92 -3.03 -7.09
CA ARG A 124 7.98 -3.56 -7.94
C ARG A 124 7.59 -4.96 -8.41
N PRO A 125 7.71 -5.26 -9.73
CA PRO A 125 7.48 -6.63 -10.18
C PRO A 125 8.67 -7.50 -9.79
N THR A 126 8.38 -8.65 -9.20
CA THR A 126 9.41 -9.60 -8.77
C THR A 126 9.02 -10.99 -9.22
N SER A 127 9.90 -11.96 -9.01
CA SER A 127 9.59 -13.35 -9.29
C SER A 127 8.46 -13.89 -8.42
N GLN A 128 8.15 -13.18 -7.34
CA GLN A 128 7.06 -13.53 -6.43
C GLN A 128 5.81 -12.69 -6.67
N GLY A 129 5.75 -11.98 -7.81
CA GLY A 129 4.65 -11.10 -8.12
C GLY A 129 4.99 -9.66 -7.77
N TRP A 130 3.97 -8.82 -7.72
CA TRP A 130 4.14 -7.41 -7.37
C TRP A 130 4.29 -7.27 -5.87
N LEU A 131 5.36 -6.61 -5.43
CA LEU A 131 5.60 -6.35 -4.01
C LEU A 131 5.68 -4.85 -3.76
N ILE A 132 5.28 -4.45 -2.56
CA ILE A 132 5.28 -3.04 -2.17
C ILE A 132 6.71 -2.64 -1.82
N ALA A 133 7.25 -1.63 -2.55
CA ALA A 133 8.59 -1.12 -2.30
C ALA A 133 8.56 0.16 -1.46
N ARG A 134 7.44 0.88 -1.46
CA ARG A 134 7.29 2.10 -0.66
C ARG A 134 5.82 2.34 -0.39
N ARG A 135 5.51 2.74 0.83
CA ARG A 135 4.16 3.16 1.21
C ARG A 135 4.25 4.52 1.89
N THR A 136 3.55 5.49 1.32
CA THR A 136 3.50 6.85 1.87
C THR A 136 2.07 7.10 2.34
N VAL A 137 1.95 7.53 3.59
CA VAL A 137 0.66 7.80 4.22
C VAL A 137 0.50 9.30 4.39
N GLY A 138 -0.54 9.84 3.77
CA GLY A 138 -0.89 11.25 3.89
C GLY A 138 -2.22 11.41 4.62
N GLU A 139 -2.55 12.64 4.96
CA GLU A 139 -3.80 12.93 5.65
C GLU A 139 -4.93 13.14 4.66
N GLY A 140 -6.13 12.74 5.06
CA GLY A 140 -7.32 12.93 4.27
C GLY A 140 -7.45 11.92 3.14
N PRO A 141 -8.57 11.93 2.43
CA PRO A 141 -8.79 10.99 1.34
C PRO A 141 -7.90 11.28 0.15
N ALA A 142 -7.66 10.26 -0.70
CA ALA A 142 -6.85 10.41 -1.89
C ALA A 142 -7.41 11.51 -2.76
N GLY A 143 -6.53 12.40 -3.23
CA GLY A 143 -6.94 13.52 -4.07
C GLY A 143 -7.46 14.73 -3.31
N ALA A 144 -7.66 14.64 -2.01
CA ALA A 144 -8.14 15.78 -1.22
C ALA A 144 -6.97 16.69 -0.86
N GLY A 145 -7.28 17.93 -0.56
CA GLY A 145 -6.29 18.89 -0.10
C GLY A 145 -5.40 19.44 -1.18
N GLN A 146 -5.74 19.24 -2.40
CA GLN A 146 -4.95 19.69 -3.54
C GLN A 146 -5.22 21.13 -3.93
#